data_7751bca6acba7aa44750011ea05b0e74
#
_entry.id   7751bca6acba7aa44750011ea05b0e74
#
_cell.length_a   1.000
_cell.length_b   1.000
_cell.length_c   1.000
_cell.angle_alpha   90.00
_cell.angle_beta   90.00
_cell.angle_gamma   90.00
#
_symmetry.space_group_name_H-M   'P 1'
#
loop_
_entity.id
_entity.type
_entity.pdbx_description
1 polymer ?
#
loop_
_entity_poly.entity_id
_entity_poly.type
_entity_poly.pdbx_seq_one_letter_code
_entity_poly.pdbx_strand_id
1 'polypeptide(L)'
;PGHFGHIELARPVLHIEGIALIFSLLKTTCHNCGRVLVSDEKLNLVKDKLKEVESLRGYENKLKEIRKLLIKLKTIIKCPHCSAKRKPLKLEKPYTFYEDEQKLSPIQIRARLERIPDKDIELYGINPEATRPEWLVLTRMLIPPVTMRTSLTLESGERAEDDLTHKLADIVKINQRLFENIQTIMPKWYFL
;
A
#
# COMPACT_ATOMS: atom_id res chain seq x y z
N PRO A 1 20.24 4.73 -22.97
CA PRO A 1 19.27 3.71 -22.57
C PRO A 1 19.87 2.82 -21.50
N GLY A 2 19.00 2.25 -20.67
CA GLY A 2 19.38 1.36 -19.55
C GLY A 2 18.12 0.65 -19.07
N HIS A 3 18.31 -0.48 -18.38
CA HIS A 3 17.22 -1.27 -17.86
C HIS A 3 17.08 -1.07 -16.36
N PHE A 4 15.85 -1.08 -15.85
CA PHE A 4 15.57 -1.13 -14.43
C PHE A 4 15.97 -2.49 -13.86
N GLY A 5 16.66 -2.48 -12.73
CA GLY A 5 16.85 -3.65 -11.89
C GLY A 5 15.83 -3.68 -10.74
N HIS A 6 15.98 -4.64 -9.83
CA HIS A 6 15.19 -4.70 -8.61
C HIS A 6 15.97 -5.31 -7.46
N ILE A 7 15.56 -4.98 -6.24
CA ILE A 7 15.99 -5.60 -5.00
C ILE A 7 14.80 -6.39 -4.44
N GLU A 8 14.97 -7.68 -4.19
CA GLU A 8 13.98 -8.44 -3.44
C GLU A 8 14.06 -8.09 -1.95
N LEU A 9 12.96 -7.63 -1.38
CA LEU A 9 12.93 -7.20 0.01
C LEU A 9 12.69 -8.39 0.94
N ALA A 10 13.45 -8.48 2.02
CA ALA A 10 13.31 -9.50 3.05
C ALA A 10 11.94 -9.44 3.74
N ARG A 11 11.36 -8.25 3.83
CA ARG A 11 10.00 -7.98 4.33
C ARG A 11 9.34 -6.92 3.45
N PRO A 12 8.03 -7.02 3.20
CA PRO A 12 7.31 -6.00 2.46
C PRO A 12 7.36 -4.64 3.14
N VAL A 13 7.38 -3.58 2.33
CA VAL A 13 7.33 -2.19 2.80
C VAL A 13 6.20 -1.43 2.12
N LEU A 14 5.64 -0.43 2.80
CA LEU A 14 4.58 0.41 2.25
C LEU A 14 5.17 1.43 1.28
N HIS A 15 4.55 1.56 0.10
CA HIS A 15 4.89 2.65 -0.82
C HIS A 15 4.40 3.98 -0.23
N ILE A 16 5.30 4.96 -0.10
CA ILE A 16 5.00 6.22 0.60
C ILE A 16 3.84 6.99 -0.02
N GLU A 17 3.78 7.05 -1.35
CA GLU A 17 2.70 7.70 -2.10
C GLU A 17 1.35 6.98 -1.94
N GLY A 18 1.38 5.69 -1.62
CA GLY A 18 0.19 4.85 -1.41
C GLY A 18 -0.45 4.97 -0.03
N ILE A 19 0.21 5.58 0.95
CA ILE A 19 -0.22 5.59 2.36
C ILE A 19 -1.65 6.15 2.53
N ALA A 20 -1.95 7.24 1.85
CA ALA A 20 -3.26 7.87 1.93
C ALA A 20 -4.38 7.00 1.33
N LEU A 21 -4.10 6.28 0.25
CA LEU A 21 -5.03 5.34 -0.35
C LEU A 21 -5.22 4.11 0.53
N ILE A 22 -4.12 3.51 1.00
CA ILE A 22 -4.14 2.38 1.94
C ILE A 22 -4.97 2.72 3.18
N PHE A 23 -4.75 3.89 3.78
CA PHE A 23 -5.52 4.33 4.93
C PHE A 23 -7.01 4.45 4.63
N SER A 24 -7.38 4.99 3.47
CA SER A 24 -8.76 5.07 3.03
C SER A 24 -9.41 3.70 2.88
N LEU A 25 -8.73 2.78 2.22
CA LEU A 25 -9.21 1.41 1.99
C LEU A 25 -9.41 0.68 3.32
N LEU A 26 -8.39 0.68 4.18
CA LEU A 26 -8.47 0.02 5.49
C LEU A 26 -9.56 0.62 6.39
N LYS A 27 -9.81 1.93 6.26
CA LYS A 27 -10.81 2.64 7.06
C LYS A 27 -12.25 2.36 6.61
N THR A 28 -12.45 2.05 5.34
CA THR A 28 -13.76 1.87 4.72
C THR A 28 -14.12 0.42 4.42
N THR A 29 -13.18 -0.51 4.61
CA THR A 29 -13.38 -1.95 4.42
C THR A 29 -13.36 -2.71 5.75
N CYS A 30 -13.99 -3.86 5.77
CA CYS A 30 -14.03 -4.74 6.93
C CYS A 30 -12.70 -5.46 7.12
N HIS A 31 -12.19 -5.49 8.36
CA HIS A 31 -10.97 -6.20 8.70
C HIS A 31 -11.07 -7.73 8.54
N ASN A 32 -12.28 -8.28 8.60
CA ASN A 32 -12.53 -9.72 8.52
C ASN A 32 -12.81 -10.18 7.08
N CYS A 33 -13.87 -9.67 6.43
CA CYS A 33 -14.29 -10.13 5.11
C CYS A 33 -13.76 -9.30 3.92
N GLY A 34 -13.08 -8.17 4.16
CA GLY A 34 -12.55 -7.30 3.12
C GLY A 34 -13.60 -6.45 2.38
N ARG A 35 -14.91 -6.71 2.57
CA ARG A 35 -15.97 -5.95 1.90
C ARG A 35 -16.05 -4.51 2.42
N VAL A 36 -16.48 -3.61 1.54
CA VAL A 36 -16.78 -2.22 1.93
C VAL A 36 -17.86 -2.19 3.00
N LEU A 37 -17.68 -1.35 4.02
CA LEU A 37 -18.58 -1.22 5.19
C LEU A 37 -19.88 -0.46 4.84
N VAL A 38 -20.50 -0.81 3.74
CA VAL A 38 -21.76 -0.26 3.24
C VAL A 38 -22.63 -1.42 2.78
N SER A 39 -23.92 -1.41 3.09
CA SER A 39 -24.86 -2.43 2.62
C SER A 39 -25.03 -2.36 1.10
N ASP A 40 -25.29 -3.50 0.46
CA ASP A 40 -25.45 -3.58 -1.01
C ASP A 40 -26.56 -2.65 -1.53
N GLU A 41 -27.63 -2.42 -0.76
CA GLU A 41 -28.69 -1.46 -1.10
C GLU A 41 -28.18 -0.01 -1.20
N LYS A 42 -27.33 0.39 -0.26
CA LYS A 42 -26.71 1.73 -0.27
C LYS A 42 -25.58 1.87 -1.28
N LEU A 43 -24.97 0.76 -1.71
CA LEU A 43 -23.93 0.77 -2.75
C LEU A 43 -24.46 1.28 -4.09
N ASN A 44 -25.71 0.98 -4.44
CA ASN A 44 -26.34 1.49 -5.66
C ASN A 44 -26.45 3.03 -5.64
N LEU A 45 -26.85 3.60 -4.50
CA LEU A 45 -26.88 5.06 -4.31
C LEU A 45 -25.48 5.69 -4.39
N VAL A 46 -24.44 4.96 -3.92
CA VAL A 46 -23.05 5.41 -4.06
C VAL A 46 -22.62 5.38 -5.51
N LYS A 47 -22.95 4.32 -6.27
CA LYS A 47 -22.61 4.20 -7.69
C LYS A 47 -23.20 5.34 -8.51
N ASP A 48 -24.45 5.73 -8.25
CA ASP A 48 -25.08 6.85 -8.96
C ASP A 48 -24.38 8.19 -8.66
N LYS A 49 -24.03 8.42 -7.40
CA LYS A 49 -23.20 9.60 -7.03
C LYS A 49 -21.77 9.54 -7.56
N LEU A 50 -21.21 8.36 -7.75
CA LEU A 50 -19.88 8.20 -8.37
C LEU A 50 -19.87 8.62 -9.84
N LYS A 51 -20.96 8.37 -10.58
CA LYS A 51 -21.11 8.85 -11.97
C LYS A 51 -21.09 10.38 -12.03
N GLU A 52 -21.69 11.07 -11.05
CA GLU A 52 -21.58 12.54 -10.94
C GLU A 52 -20.14 12.96 -10.65
N VAL A 53 -19.41 12.22 -9.81
CA VAL A 53 -18.00 12.50 -9.48
C VAL A 53 -17.05 12.19 -10.65
N GLU A 54 -17.40 11.31 -11.58
CA GLU A 54 -16.63 11.06 -12.80
C GLU A 54 -16.47 12.30 -13.68
N SER A 55 -17.39 13.24 -13.59
CA SER A 55 -17.31 14.53 -14.28
C SER A 55 -16.24 15.49 -13.72
N LEU A 56 -15.75 15.24 -12.50
CA LEU A 56 -14.74 16.07 -11.86
C LEU A 56 -13.37 15.89 -12.54
N ARG A 57 -12.70 17.00 -12.78
CA ARG A 57 -11.33 16.99 -13.31
C ARG A 57 -10.32 16.60 -12.22
N GLY A 58 -9.43 15.67 -12.56
CA GLY A 58 -8.32 15.24 -11.72
C GLY A 58 -8.65 14.03 -10.83
N TYR A 59 -7.80 13.02 -10.93
CA TYR A 59 -7.91 11.74 -10.20
C TYR A 59 -7.94 11.93 -8.68
N GLU A 60 -7.12 12.84 -8.15
CA GLU A 60 -7.09 13.11 -6.71
C GLU A 60 -8.40 13.69 -6.17
N ASN A 61 -9.06 14.55 -6.93
CA ASN A 61 -10.34 15.14 -6.53
C ASN A 61 -11.44 14.06 -6.50
N LYS A 62 -11.45 13.18 -7.50
CA LYS A 62 -12.34 12.01 -7.53
C LYS A 62 -12.15 11.14 -6.29
N LEU A 63 -10.90 10.79 -5.97
CA LEU A 63 -10.60 9.98 -4.78
C LEU A 63 -11.01 10.65 -3.48
N LYS A 64 -10.83 11.97 -3.36
CA LYS A 64 -11.25 12.72 -2.16
C LYS A 64 -12.76 12.68 -1.96
N GLU A 65 -13.54 12.88 -3.03
CA GLU A 65 -15.01 12.84 -2.96
C GLU A 65 -15.55 11.42 -2.70
N ILE A 66 -15.00 10.40 -3.35
CA ILE A 66 -15.32 9.00 -3.08
C ILE A 66 -15.07 8.67 -1.60
N ARG A 67 -13.92 9.08 -1.07
CA ARG A 67 -13.58 8.90 0.34
C ARG A 67 -14.57 9.58 1.28
N LYS A 68 -14.96 10.82 0.97
CA LYS A 68 -15.95 11.56 1.76
C LYS A 68 -17.31 10.84 1.76
N LEU A 69 -17.75 10.36 0.60
CA LEU A 69 -19.01 9.62 0.47
C LEU A 69 -18.97 8.32 1.30
N LEU A 70 -17.95 7.52 1.14
CA LEU A 70 -17.77 6.28 1.89
C LEU A 70 -17.61 6.50 3.39
N ILE A 71 -16.97 7.62 3.79
CA ILE A 71 -16.85 8.00 5.19
C ILE A 71 -18.20 8.48 5.78
N LYS A 72 -19.00 9.22 5.04
CA LYS A 72 -20.33 9.68 5.49
C LYS A 72 -21.31 8.53 5.68
N LEU A 73 -21.19 7.46 4.91
CA LEU A 73 -22.02 6.26 5.03
C LEU A 73 -21.69 5.38 6.26
N LYS A 74 -20.83 5.85 7.11
CA LYS A 74 -20.08 5.21 8.18
C LYS A 74 -20.83 5.19 9.53
N THR A 75 -22.07 4.91 9.56
CA THR A 75 -22.82 4.70 10.83
C THR A 75 -22.79 3.26 11.33
N ILE A 76 -21.87 2.44 10.86
CA ILE A 76 -21.91 1.00 11.07
C ILE A 76 -20.92 0.59 12.14
N ILE A 77 -21.45 0.13 13.29
CA ILE A 77 -20.68 -0.47 14.38
C ILE A 77 -20.28 -1.91 14.02
N LYS A 78 -21.08 -2.58 13.19
CA LYS A 78 -20.87 -3.96 12.71
C LYS A 78 -20.84 -3.98 11.19
N CYS A 79 -20.03 -4.88 10.63
CA CYS A 79 -20.01 -5.10 9.19
C CYS A 79 -21.37 -5.64 8.69
N PRO A 80 -21.97 -5.06 7.64
CA PRO A 80 -23.27 -5.54 7.12
C PRO A 80 -23.17 -6.91 6.43
N HIS A 81 -21.96 -7.36 6.07
CA HIS A 81 -21.74 -8.60 5.33
C HIS A 81 -21.36 -9.79 6.22
N CYS A 82 -20.59 -9.56 7.29
CA CYS A 82 -20.10 -10.63 8.16
C CYS A 82 -20.37 -10.41 9.65
N SER A 83 -21.09 -9.32 10.01
CA SER A 83 -21.44 -8.95 11.38
C SER A 83 -20.25 -8.71 12.33
N ALA A 84 -19.01 -8.73 11.83
CA ALA A 84 -17.83 -8.45 12.63
C ALA A 84 -17.86 -7.01 13.18
N LYS A 85 -17.51 -6.85 14.46
CA LYS A 85 -17.43 -5.54 15.11
C LYS A 85 -16.27 -4.75 14.49
N ARG A 86 -16.55 -3.50 14.17
CA ARG A 86 -15.53 -2.61 13.60
C ARG A 86 -14.45 -2.28 14.62
N LYS A 87 -13.20 -2.33 14.20
CA LYS A 87 -12.06 -1.90 14.98
C LYS A 87 -11.63 -0.46 14.59
N PRO A 88 -11.30 0.38 15.55
CA PRO A 88 -10.79 1.72 15.28
C PRO A 88 -9.43 1.63 14.59
N LEU A 89 -9.25 2.38 13.50
CA LEU A 89 -8.00 2.48 12.76
C LEU A 89 -7.38 3.86 12.94
N LYS A 90 -6.14 3.91 13.35
CA LYS A 90 -5.32 5.10 13.49
C LYS A 90 -4.14 5.05 12.53
N LEU A 91 -3.80 6.19 11.93
CA LEU A 91 -2.55 6.39 11.20
C LEU A 91 -1.67 7.34 11.99
N GLU A 92 -0.53 6.85 12.45
CA GLU A 92 0.54 7.67 13.00
C GLU A 92 1.54 7.97 11.90
N LYS A 93 1.71 9.25 11.63
CA LYS A 93 2.61 9.71 10.57
C LYS A 93 4.06 9.33 10.90
N PRO A 94 4.87 8.96 9.90
CA PRO A 94 4.55 9.07 8.47
C PRO A 94 3.83 7.86 7.87
N TYR A 95 3.94 6.64 8.42
CA TYR A 95 3.46 5.41 7.76
C TYR A 95 3.08 4.26 8.70
N THR A 96 2.84 4.53 9.98
CA THR A 96 2.52 3.50 10.98
C THR A 96 1.00 3.40 11.18
N PHE A 97 0.45 2.21 11.00
CA PHE A 97 -0.96 1.92 11.19
C PHE A 97 -1.18 1.17 12.50
N TYR A 98 -2.21 1.57 13.23
CA TYR A 98 -2.69 0.90 14.42
C TYR A 98 -4.15 0.55 14.28
N GLU A 99 -4.51 -0.69 14.61
CA GLU A 99 -5.87 -1.16 14.70
C GLU A 99 -6.12 -1.68 16.10
N ASP A 100 -7.08 -1.07 16.81
CA ASP A 100 -7.40 -1.44 18.20
C ASP A 100 -6.14 -1.46 19.09
N GLU A 101 -5.33 -0.39 18.99
CA GLU A 101 -4.03 -0.20 19.68
C GLU A 101 -2.89 -1.15 19.26
N GLN A 102 -3.15 -2.12 18.39
CA GLN A 102 -2.13 -3.01 17.86
C GLN A 102 -1.54 -2.46 16.55
N LYS A 103 -0.21 -2.45 16.49
CA LYS A 103 0.51 -2.05 15.27
C LYS A 103 0.29 -3.07 14.17
N LEU A 104 -0.16 -2.61 13.00
CA LEU A 104 -0.27 -3.45 11.82
C LEU A 104 1.07 -3.53 11.08
N SER A 105 1.53 -4.74 10.81
CA SER A 105 2.68 -4.96 9.95
C SER A 105 2.32 -4.78 8.47
N PRO A 106 3.28 -4.44 7.58
CA PRO A 106 3.03 -4.38 6.14
C PRO A 106 2.46 -5.67 5.56
N ILE A 107 2.84 -6.83 6.09
CA ILE A 107 2.31 -8.14 5.67
C ILE A 107 0.82 -8.24 5.99
N GLN A 108 0.41 -7.84 7.19
CA GLN A 108 -0.99 -7.83 7.60
C GLN A 108 -1.83 -6.84 6.76
N ILE A 109 -1.26 -5.67 6.47
CA ILE A 109 -1.89 -4.68 5.60
C ILE A 109 -2.09 -5.25 4.20
N ARG A 110 -1.06 -5.88 3.62
CA ARG A 110 -1.15 -6.54 2.31
C ARG A 110 -2.23 -7.61 2.29
N ALA A 111 -2.24 -8.52 3.26
CA ALA A 111 -3.25 -9.56 3.38
C ALA A 111 -4.68 -9.03 3.50
N ARG A 112 -4.88 -7.86 4.13
CA ARG A 112 -6.18 -7.19 4.17
C ARG A 112 -6.58 -6.60 2.83
N LEU A 113 -5.66 -5.98 2.12
CA LEU A 113 -5.90 -5.39 0.80
C LEU A 113 -6.22 -6.48 -0.24
N GLU A 114 -5.55 -7.61 -0.20
CA GLU A 114 -5.80 -8.78 -1.07
C GLU A 114 -7.21 -9.35 -0.91
N ARG A 115 -7.81 -9.24 0.28
CA ARG A 115 -9.18 -9.71 0.53
C ARG A 115 -10.28 -8.81 -0.04
N ILE A 116 -9.95 -7.60 -0.48
CA ILE A 116 -10.94 -6.68 -1.04
C ILE A 116 -11.38 -7.20 -2.41
N PRO A 117 -12.68 -7.49 -2.63
CA PRO A 117 -13.17 -7.97 -3.92
C PRO A 117 -13.05 -6.90 -5.00
N ASP A 118 -12.85 -7.33 -6.25
CA ASP A 118 -12.68 -6.42 -7.40
C ASP A 118 -13.82 -5.42 -7.54
N LYS A 119 -15.06 -5.88 -7.38
CA LYS A 119 -16.25 -5.03 -7.41
C LYS A 119 -16.25 -3.90 -6.37
N ASP A 120 -15.57 -4.11 -5.25
CA ASP A 120 -15.46 -3.11 -4.19
C ASP A 120 -14.26 -2.17 -4.47
N ILE A 121 -13.22 -2.64 -5.15
CA ILE A 121 -12.08 -1.84 -5.61
C ILE A 121 -12.51 -0.82 -6.68
N GLU A 122 -13.37 -1.23 -7.61
CA GLU A 122 -13.93 -0.35 -8.64
C GLU A 122 -14.65 0.86 -8.06
N LEU A 123 -15.25 0.74 -6.86
CA LEU A 123 -15.88 1.87 -6.17
C LEU A 123 -14.91 3.01 -5.86
N TYR A 124 -13.62 2.72 -5.77
CA TYR A 124 -12.58 3.72 -5.54
C TYR A 124 -12.02 4.32 -6.85
N GLY A 125 -12.61 3.99 -7.98
CA GLY A 125 -12.13 4.42 -9.30
C GLY A 125 -10.85 3.71 -9.74
N ILE A 126 -10.55 2.56 -9.16
CA ILE A 126 -9.39 1.74 -9.49
C ILE A 126 -9.85 0.58 -10.38
N ASN A 127 -9.22 0.41 -11.54
CA ASN A 127 -9.44 -0.76 -12.38
C ASN A 127 -8.63 -1.95 -11.81
N PRO A 128 -9.30 -3.01 -11.30
CA PRO A 128 -8.61 -4.14 -10.68
C PRO A 128 -7.76 -4.97 -11.65
N GLU A 129 -8.07 -4.95 -12.96
CA GLU A 129 -7.27 -5.61 -13.98
C GLU A 129 -5.92 -4.92 -14.21
N ALA A 130 -5.89 -3.58 -14.10
CA ALA A 130 -4.70 -2.78 -14.30
C ALA A 130 -3.88 -2.57 -13.02
N THR A 131 -4.56 -2.48 -11.87
CA THR A 131 -3.91 -2.14 -10.58
C THR A 131 -4.67 -2.74 -9.41
N ARG A 132 -3.94 -3.47 -8.56
CA ARG A 132 -4.49 -3.97 -7.30
C ARG A 132 -3.91 -3.18 -6.12
N PRO A 133 -4.73 -2.86 -5.08
CA PRO A 133 -4.27 -2.05 -3.95
C PRO A 133 -3.13 -2.70 -3.13
N GLU A 134 -3.06 -4.02 -3.07
CA GLU A 134 -1.99 -4.75 -2.39
C GLU A 134 -0.61 -4.53 -3.03
N TRP A 135 -0.54 -4.09 -4.28
CA TRP A 135 0.72 -3.78 -4.95
C TRP A 135 1.39 -2.51 -4.40
N LEU A 136 0.65 -1.69 -3.64
CA LEU A 136 1.22 -0.57 -2.89
C LEU A 136 2.02 -1.03 -1.66
N VAL A 137 1.97 -2.30 -1.34
CA VAL A 137 2.84 -2.96 -0.36
C VAL A 137 3.93 -3.69 -1.14
N LEU A 138 5.08 -3.04 -1.26
CA LEU A 138 6.17 -3.48 -2.11
C LEU A 138 6.88 -4.71 -1.53
N THR A 139 7.01 -5.74 -2.34
CA THR A 139 7.87 -6.92 -2.08
C THR A 139 9.19 -6.83 -2.82
N ARG A 140 9.24 -5.98 -3.85
CA ARG A 140 10.42 -5.69 -4.67
C ARG A 140 10.55 -4.18 -4.81
N MET A 141 11.78 -3.69 -4.71
CA MET A 141 12.09 -2.28 -4.92
C MET A 141 12.78 -2.11 -6.27
N LEU A 142 12.30 -1.17 -7.09
CA LEU A 142 12.91 -0.85 -8.37
C LEU A 142 14.24 -0.11 -8.18
N ILE A 143 15.24 -0.46 -8.99
CA ILE A 143 16.51 0.21 -9.06
C ILE A 143 16.62 0.89 -10.43
N PRO A 144 16.80 2.23 -10.49
CA PRO A 144 17.00 2.91 -11.74
C PRO A 144 18.33 2.51 -12.40
N PRO A 145 18.43 2.57 -13.74
CA PRO A 145 19.65 2.26 -14.46
C PRO A 145 20.78 3.23 -14.11
N VAL A 146 22.02 2.83 -14.36
CA VAL A 146 23.23 3.63 -14.07
C VAL A 146 23.21 4.99 -14.77
N THR A 147 22.56 5.09 -15.92
CA THR A 147 22.37 6.36 -16.65
C THR A 147 21.58 7.42 -15.87
N MET A 148 20.77 7.02 -14.91
CA MET A 148 19.99 7.93 -14.03
C MET A 148 20.72 8.27 -12.73
N ARG A 149 21.84 7.61 -12.41
CA ARG A 149 22.64 7.79 -11.20
C ARG A 149 24.14 7.73 -11.57
N THR A 150 24.51 8.67 -12.43
CA THR A 150 25.85 8.71 -13.02
C THR A 150 26.93 9.02 -12.00
N SER A 151 28.07 8.37 -12.11
CA SER A 151 29.28 8.76 -11.37
C SER A 151 30.06 9.85 -12.12
N LEU A 152 30.61 10.78 -11.36
CA LEU A 152 31.46 11.85 -11.87
C LEU A 152 32.92 11.58 -11.48
N THR A 153 33.82 11.87 -12.39
CA THR A 153 35.26 11.90 -12.07
C THR A 153 35.65 13.31 -11.70
N LEU A 154 36.14 13.50 -10.47
CA LEU A 154 36.61 14.79 -9.97
C LEU A 154 37.93 15.17 -10.63
N GLU A 155 38.31 16.44 -10.58
CA GLU A 155 39.60 16.93 -11.08
C GLU A 155 40.78 16.25 -10.39
N SER A 156 40.60 15.77 -9.16
CA SER A 156 41.58 14.96 -8.41
C SER A 156 41.80 13.54 -8.97
N GLY A 157 41.00 13.11 -9.96
CA GLY A 157 41.00 11.74 -10.47
C GLY A 157 40.17 10.76 -9.64
N GLU A 158 39.62 11.20 -8.51
CA GLU A 158 38.71 10.39 -7.70
C GLU A 158 37.31 10.29 -8.33
N ARG A 159 36.69 9.15 -8.14
CA ARG A 159 35.35 8.90 -8.65
C ARG A 159 34.29 9.18 -7.56
N ALA A 160 33.46 10.18 -7.79
CA ALA A 160 32.32 10.49 -6.97
C ALA A 160 31.08 9.82 -7.53
N GLU A 161 30.39 9.07 -6.69
CA GLU A 161 29.13 8.41 -7.05
C GLU A 161 27.94 9.25 -6.59
N ASP A 162 26.81 9.12 -7.31
CA ASP A 162 25.55 9.76 -6.97
C ASP A 162 25.03 9.30 -5.59
N ASP A 163 24.44 10.21 -4.83
CA ASP A 163 23.87 9.92 -3.51
C ASP A 163 22.80 8.81 -3.56
N LEU A 164 22.07 8.70 -4.66
CA LEU A 164 21.13 7.62 -4.87
C LEU A 164 21.82 6.25 -4.89
N THR A 165 22.99 6.15 -5.48
CA THR A 165 23.80 4.91 -5.47
C THR A 165 24.19 4.52 -4.05
N HIS A 166 24.63 5.48 -3.24
CA HIS A 166 24.96 5.24 -1.83
C HIS A 166 23.74 4.77 -1.03
N LYS A 167 22.58 5.40 -1.23
CA LYS A 167 21.33 4.99 -0.56
C LYS A 167 20.86 3.59 -0.97
N LEU A 168 20.97 3.25 -2.25
CA LEU A 168 20.65 1.90 -2.71
C LEU A 168 21.60 0.86 -2.11
N ALA A 169 22.90 1.16 -2.00
CA ALA A 169 23.88 0.29 -1.35
C ALA A 169 23.54 0.08 0.14
N ASP A 170 23.12 1.13 0.86
CA ASP A 170 22.69 1.03 2.25
C ASP A 170 21.44 0.15 2.40
N ILE A 171 20.48 0.30 1.49
CA ILE A 171 19.28 -0.55 1.47
C ILE A 171 19.64 -2.02 1.28
N VAL A 172 20.55 -2.33 0.33
CA VAL A 172 21.01 -3.70 0.11
C VAL A 172 21.66 -4.29 1.36
N LYS A 173 22.54 -3.53 2.04
CA LYS A 173 23.19 -3.97 3.28
C LYS A 173 22.20 -4.25 4.40
N ILE A 174 21.26 -3.35 4.60
CA ILE A 174 20.23 -3.50 5.65
C ILE A 174 19.31 -4.67 5.32
N ASN A 175 18.91 -4.82 4.07
CA ASN A 175 18.05 -5.89 3.59
C ASN A 175 18.72 -7.26 3.78
N GLN A 176 20.00 -7.38 3.43
CA GLN A 176 20.78 -8.60 3.64
C GLN A 176 20.86 -8.97 5.12
N ARG A 177 21.15 -8.01 5.99
CA ARG A 177 21.17 -8.21 7.45
C ARG A 177 19.81 -8.66 7.98
N LEU A 178 18.72 -8.11 7.45
CA LEU A 178 17.37 -8.53 7.82
C LEU A 178 17.07 -9.96 7.38
N PHE A 179 17.48 -10.36 6.17
CA PHE A 179 17.38 -11.76 5.70
C PHE A 179 18.09 -12.73 6.66
N GLU A 180 19.32 -12.43 7.01
CA GLU A 180 20.13 -13.26 7.91
C GLU A 180 19.48 -13.40 9.29
N ASN A 181 18.96 -12.29 9.84
CA ASN A 181 18.26 -12.30 11.13
C ASN A 181 16.98 -13.14 11.07
N ILE A 182 16.21 -13.05 9.99
CA ILE A 182 14.99 -13.86 9.81
C ILE A 182 15.34 -15.33 9.75
N GLN A 183 16.38 -15.72 8.99
CA GLN A 183 16.82 -17.10 8.87
C GLN A 183 17.33 -17.66 10.21
N THR A 184 17.96 -16.84 11.02
CA THR A 184 18.48 -17.25 12.35
C THR A 184 17.34 -17.46 13.35
N ILE A 185 16.26 -16.66 13.27
CA ILE A 185 15.12 -16.75 14.19
C ILE A 185 14.13 -17.84 13.79
N MET A 186 13.97 -18.10 12.49
CA MET A 186 13.05 -19.13 11.99
C MET A 186 13.72 -20.50 11.99
N PRO A 187 13.10 -21.52 12.60
CA PRO A 187 13.60 -22.89 12.51
C PRO A 187 13.63 -23.38 11.07
N LYS A 188 14.68 -24.15 10.71
CA LYS A 188 14.92 -24.66 9.34
C LYS A 188 13.74 -25.43 8.70
N TRP A 189 12.85 -25.98 9.50
CA TRP A 189 11.67 -26.73 9.01
C TRP A 189 10.52 -25.85 8.47
N TYR A 190 10.64 -24.52 8.55
CA TYR A 190 9.65 -23.60 7.97
C TYR A 190 9.86 -23.38 6.48
N PHE A 191 10.95 -23.89 5.89
CA PHE A 191 11.33 -23.71 4.48
C PHE A 191 11.24 -25.01 3.66
N LEU A 192 10.71 -26.09 4.23
CA LEU A 192 10.37 -27.36 3.56
C LEU A 192 8.86 -27.46 3.37
#